data_a85de7eb9aa5d9a6d7524bb6cb18099b
#
_entry.id   a85de7eb9aa5d9a6d7524bb6cb18099b
#
_cell.length_a   1.000
_cell.length_b   1.000
_cell.length_c   1.000
_cell.angle_alpha   90.00
_cell.angle_beta   90.00
_cell.angle_gamma   90.00
#
_symmetry.space_group_name_H-M   'P 1'
#
loop_
_entity.id
_entity.type
_entity.pdbx_description
1 polymer ?
#
loop_
_entity_poly.entity_id
_entity_poly.type
_entity_poly.pdbx_seq_one_letter_code
_entity_poly.pdbx_strand_id
1 'polypeptide(L)'
;EYVENIEGVKGVFFAQGQMQIILGTGIVNKVYDEFIRIAGVSESSKEELKKVAASRANPVQRLIKTLGDIFVPIIPAIVASGFLMGIMEALNFMVNNGFLNIDTSGSIYTFAQLFSNTAYTFLPILIAYSGAKVFGANPYLGAVIGMIMIHPNLQNAWTVATEGVKATQKVWFGLYSIDMVGYQGHVIPVIIAVWVLAQIEKRLHKIVPAMFDLFVTPLVSVFVTGYLTLSIT
;
A
#
# COMPACT_ATOMS: atom_id res chain seq x y z
N GLU A 1 32.39 -6.12 18.74
CA GLU A 1 33.14 -6.76 19.87
C GLU A 1 33.55 -5.76 20.99
N TYR A 2 34.25 -4.63 20.69
CA TYR A 2 34.63 -3.68 21.73
C TYR A 2 33.44 -3.01 22.41
N VAL A 3 32.48 -2.53 21.61
CA VAL A 3 31.30 -1.81 22.13
C VAL A 3 30.31 -2.73 22.87
N GLU A 4 30.24 -4.00 22.50
CA GLU A 4 29.40 -5.00 23.18
C GLU A 4 29.82 -5.30 24.60
N ASN A 5 31.10 -5.15 24.90
CA ASN A 5 31.67 -5.44 26.21
C ASN A 5 31.63 -4.22 27.16
N ILE A 6 31.09 -3.08 26.74
CA ILE A 6 30.97 -1.90 27.59
C ILE A 6 29.81 -2.11 28.58
N GLU A 7 30.08 -1.82 29.84
CA GLU A 7 29.08 -1.91 30.91
C GLU A 7 27.86 -1.04 30.60
N GLY A 8 26.66 -1.62 30.62
CA GLY A 8 25.40 -0.95 30.28
C GLY A 8 24.92 -1.20 28.85
N VAL A 9 25.76 -1.73 27.95
CA VAL A 9 25.33 -2.15 26.60
C VAL A 9 24.64 -3.50 26.69
N LYS A 10 23.43 -3.59 26.13
CA LYS A 10 22.60 -4.81 26.07
C LYS A 10 22.70 -5.54 24.73
N GLY A 11 23.16 -4.85 23.69
CA GLY A 11 23.39 -5.42 22.38
C GLY A 11 23.83 -4.37 21.37
N VAL A 12 24.49 -4.83 20.30
CA VAL A 12 24.95 -4.00 19.19
C VAL A 12 24.53 -4.67 17.90
N PHE A 13 23.87 -3.93 17.02
CA PHE A 13 23.42 -4.43 15.72
C PHE A 13 23.85 -3.50 14.60
N PHE A 14 24.25 -4.08 13.48
CA PHE A 14 24.49 -3.34 12.25
C PHE A 14 23.32 -3.58 11.30
N ALA A 15 22.53 -2.54 11.07
CA ALA A 15 21.40 -2.61 10.13
C ALA A 15 21.41 -1.38 9.22
N GLN A 16 21.28 -1.60 7.93
CA GLN A 16 21.17 -0.53 6.91
C GLN A 16 22.31 0.52 6.94
N GLY A 17 23.54 0.06 7.27
CA GLY A 17 24.70 0.95 7.36
C GLY A 17 24.77 1.79 8.65
N GLN A 18 23.96 1.47 9.63
CA GLN A 18 23.93 2.11 10.95
C GLN A 18 24.34 1.11 12.03
N MET A 19 25.14 1.56 12.99
CA MET A 19 25.41 0.83 14.23
C MET A 19 24.35 1.23 15.26
N GLN A 20 23.55 0.27 15.69
CA GLN A 20 22.52 0.46 16.72
C GLN A 20 23.03 -0.16 18.03
N ILE A 21 23.13 0.66 19.07
CA ILE A 21 23.56 0.24 20.40
C ILE A 21 22.35 0.25 21.31
N ILE A 22 21.99 -0.91 21.85
CA ILE A 22 20.92 -1.04 22.81
C ILE A 22 21.45 -0.87 24.22
N LEU A 23 20.95 0.14 24.90
CA LEU A 23 21.26 0.45 26.28
C LEU A 23 20.05 0.15 27.18
N GLY A 24 20.29 -0.07 28.48
CA GLY A 24 19.21 -0.26 29.44
C GLY A 24 18.34 0.99 29.62
N THR A 25 17.08 0.79 30.04
CA THR A 25 16.13 1.87 30.36
C THR A 25 16.72 2.82 31.41
N GLY A 26 16.67 4.13 31.13
CA GLY A 26 17.18 5.19 32.03
C GLY A 26 18.61 5.65 31.73
N ILE A 27 19.42 4.88 31.01
CA ILE A 27 20.82 5.23 30.69
C ILE A 27 20.92 5.86 29.30
N VAL A 28 20.00 5.50 28.39
CA VAL A 28 20.02 5.93 26.98
C VAL A 28 20.15 7.44 26.81
N ASN A 29 19.33 8.22 27.50
CA ASN A 29 19.34 9.69 27.37
C ASN A 29 20.67 10.28 27.87
N LYS A 30 21.21 9.80 29.00
CA LYS A 30 22.47 10.28 29.55
C LYS A 30 23.66 9.99 28.62
N VAL A 31 23.72 8.77 28.07
CA VAL A 31 24.76 8.38 27.11
C VAL A 31 24.63 9.18 25.83
N TYR A 32 23.40 9.42 25.37
CA TYR A 32 23.10 10.21 24.17
C TYR A 32 23.58 11.67 24.31
N ASP A 33 23.25 12.33 25.44
CA ASP A 33 23.63 13.72 25.69
C ASP A 33 25.16 13.87 25.75
N GLU A 34 25.84 12.93 26.42
CA GLU A 34 27.31 12.92 26.50
C GLU A 34 27.95 12.60 25.15
N PHE A 35 27.39 11.67 24.40
CA PHE A 35 27.88 11.32 23.06
C PHE A 35 27.82 12.52 22.12
N ILE A 36 26.70 13.24 22.08
CA ILE A 36 26.55 14.45 21.24
C ILE A 36 27.58 15.51 21.67
N ARG A 37 27.75 15.70 22.97
CA ARG A 37 28.70 16.66 23.51
C ARG A 37 30.17 16.35 23.13
N ILE A 38 30.56 15.08 23.19
CA ILE A 38 31.95 14.65 22.94
C ILE A 38 32.19 14.53 21.42
N ALA A 39 31.26 13.97 20.67
CA ALA A 39 31.42 13.73 19.23
C ALA A 39 31.19 15.00 18.37
N GLY A 40 30.62 16.06 18.95
CA GLY A 40 30.32 17.30 18.21
C GLY A 40 29.34 17.13 17.07
N VAL A 41 28.47 16.07 17.12
CA VAL A 41 27.50 15.76 16.10
C VAL A 41 26.13 16.29 16.50
N SER A 42 25.37 16.76 15.53
CA SER A 42 23.98 17.17 15.75
C SER A 42 23.04 15.98 15.64
N GLU A 43 21.91 16.07 16.31
CA GLU A 43 20.84 15.08 16.17
C GLU A 43 20.35 15.02 14.72
N SER A 44 20.46 13.84 14.11
CA SER A 44 19.91 13.61 12.78
C SER A 44 18.47 13.14 12.90
N SER A 45 17.57 13.77 12.17
CA SER A 45 16.18 13.33 12.15
C SER A 45 16.06 11.92 11.58
N LYS A 46 15.02 11.16 11.99
CA LYS A 46 14.73 9.85 11.41
C LYS A 46 14.61 9.90 9.87
N GLU A 47 14.22 11.04 9.34
CA GLU A 47 14.08 11.27 7.89
C GLU A 47 15.44 11.41 7.19
N GLU A 48 16.40 12.10 7.82
CA GLU A 48 17.77 12.22 7.28
C GLU A 48 18.49 10.87 7.30
N LEU A 49 18.36 10.12 8.38
CA LEU A 49 18.90 8.76 8.47
C LEU A 49 18.28 7.82 7.43
N LYS A 50 16.97 7.92 7.18
CA LYS A 50 16.30 7.18 6.11
C LYS A 50 16.81 7.57 4.72
N LYS A 51 17.08 8.85 4.47
CA LYS A 51 17.63 9.33 3.18
C LYS A 51 19.04 8.78 2.93
N VAL A 52 19.91 8.81 3.95
CA VAL A 52 21.28 8.27 3.85
C VAL A 52 21.27 6.75 3.63
N ALA A 53 20.43 6.01 4.37
CA ALA A 53 20.27 4.58 4.17
C ALA A 53 19.73 4.24 2.78
N ALA A 54 18.77 5.03 2.27
CA ALA A 54 18.22 4.85 0.93
C ALA A 54 19.21 5.12 -0.18
N SER A 55 20.16 6.07 0.00
CA SER A 55 21.18 6.39 -1.00
C SER A 55 22.21 5.26 -1.20
N ARG A 56 22.44 4.43 -0.19
CA ARG A 56 23.37 3.29 -0.22
C ARG A 56 22.72 1.96 -0.62
N ALA A 57 21.39 1.92 -0.72
CA ALA A 57 20.64 0.69 -1.03
C ALA A 57 20.70 0.36 -2.52
N ASN A 58 20.88 -0.92 -2.85
CA ASN A 58 20.73 -1.46 -4.20
C ASN A 58 19.29 -1.25 -4.73
N PRO A 59 19.08 -1.20 -6.08
CA PRO A 59 17.74 -1.03 -6.66
C PRO A 59 16.70 -2.02 -6.13
N VAL A 60 17.11 -3.29 -5.93
CA VAL A 60 16.24 -4.35 -5.37
C VAL A 60 15.85 -4.02 -3.92
N GLN A 61 16.80 -3.59 -3.10
CA GLN A 61 16.54 -3.20 -1.71
C GLN A 61 15.60 -1.99 -1.62
N ARG A 62 15.75 -1.03 -2.55
CA ARG A 62 14.83 0.12 -2.66
C ARG A 62 13.42 -0.33 -3.01
N LEU A 63 13.28 -1.26 -3.96
CA LEU A 63 11.98 -1.83 -4.33
C LEU A 63 11.33 -2.55 -3.15
N ILE A 64 12.05 -3.44 -2.47
CA ILE A 64 11.54 -4.16 -1.29
C ILE A 64 11.12 -3.18 -0.19
N LYS A 65 11.93 -2.15 0.06
CA LYS A 65 11.60 -1.10 1.03
C LYS A 65 10.33 -0.35 0.64
N THR A 66 10.21 0.07 -0.62
CA THR A 66 9.03 0.76 -1.14
C THR A 66 7.77 -0.08 -0.97
N LEU A 67 7.84 -1.38 -1.31
CA LEU A 67 6.75 -2.32 -1.09
C LEU A 67 6.42 -2.43 0.40
N GLY A 68 7.42 -2.56 1.26
CA GLY A 68 7.22 -2.55 2.72
C GLY A 68 6.51 -1.28 3.21
N ASP A 69 6.97 -0.11 2.78
CA ASP A 69 6.39 1.18 3.16
C ASP A 69 4.92 1.32 2.69
N ILE A 70 4.55 0.68 1.57
CA ILE A 70 3.16 0.63 1.08
C ILE A 70 2.31 -0.34 1.91
N PHE A 71 2.83 -1.54 2.19
CA PHE A 71 2.03 -2.61 2.80
C PHE A 71 1.93 -2.52 4.32
N VAL A 72 2.98 -2.07 5.03
CA VAL A 72 3.00 -2.02 6.50
C VAL A 72 1.78 -1.28 7.09
N PRO A 73 1.34 -0.13 6.58
CA PRO A 73 0.13 0.54 7.11
C PRO A 73 -1.16 -0.25 6.88
N ILE A 74 -1.20 -1.14 5.88
CA ILE A 74 -2.39 -1.90 5.48
C ILE A 74 -2.47 -3.25 6.21
N ILE A 75 -1.35 -3.75 6.76
CA ILE A 75 -1.27 -5.05 7.45
C ILE A 75 -2.41 -5.24 8.47
N PRO A 76 -2.73 -4.29 9.37
CA PRO A 76 -3.78 -4.51 10.35
C PRO A 76 -5.15 -4.81 9.72
N ALA A 77 -5.50 -4.14 8.61
CA ALA A 77 -6.75 -4.38 7.89
C ALA A 77 -6.77 -5.76 7.21
N ILE A 78 -5.65 -6.15 6.59
CA ILE A 78 -5.50 -7.46 5.94
C ILE A 78 -5.57 -8.58 6.98
N VAL A 79 -4.87 -8.42 8.11
CA VAL A 79 -4.85 -9.42 9.20
C VAL A 79 -6.23 -9.60 9.80
N ALA A 80 -6.95 -8.51 10.11
CA ALA A 80 -8.30 -8.58 10.64
C ALA A 80 -9.26 -9.31 9.70
N SER A 81 -9.23 -8.93 8.41
CA SER A 81 -10.07 -9.56 7.38
C SER A 81 -9.69 -11.04 7.17
N GLY A 82 -8.39 -11.34 7.08
CA GLY A 82 -7.91 -12.71 6.89
C GLY A 82 -8.25 -13.63 8.07
N PHE A 83 -8.19 -13.12 9.30
CA PHE A 83 -8.59 -13.88 10.48
C PHE A 83 -10.09 -14.17 10.47
N LEU A 84 -10.93 -13.18 10.15
CA LEU A 84 -12.37 -13.38 10.01
C LEU A 84 -12.69 -14.36 8.87
N MET A 85 -12.00 -14.25 7.74
CA MET A 85 -12.13 -15.19 6.62
C MET A 85 -11.81 -16.63 7.05
N GLY A 86 -10.70 -16.81 7.78
CA GLY A 86 -10.33 -18.13 8.31
C GLY A 86 -11.41 -18.73 9.22
N ILE A 87 -12.03 -17.92 10.08
CA ILE A 87 -13.16 -18.36 10.91
C ILE A 87 -14.35 -18.75 10.03
N MET A 88 -14.70 -17.93 9.03
CA MET A 88 -15.83 -18.21 8.13
C MET A 88 -15.60 -19.48 7.32
N GLU A 89 -14.39 -19.71 6.81
CA GLU A 89 -14.04 -20.94 6.09
C GLU A 89 -14.08 -22.18 7.01
N ALA A 90 -13.62 -22.05 8.25
CA ALA A 90 -13.76 -23.14 9.23
C ALA A 90 -15.24 -23.47 9.51
N LEU A 91 -16.10 -22.46 9.67
CA LEU A 91 -17.54 -22.64 9.82
C LEU A 91 -18.15 -23.30 8.57
N ASN A 92 -17.81 -22.84 7.37
CA ASN A 92 -18.24 -23.44 6.11
C ASN A 92 -17.87 -24.93 6.03
N PHE A 93 -16.62 -25.24 6.38
CA PHE A 93 -16.16 -26.62 6.40
C PHE A 93 -16.97 -27.48 7.38
N MET A 94 -17.25 -26.99 8.58
CA MET A 94 -18.02 -27.73 9.59
C MET A 94 -19.48 -27.94 9.16
N VAL A 95 -20.09 -26.95 8.52
CA VAL A 95 -21.46 -27.05 7.98
C VAL A 95 -21.52 -28.04 6.82
N ASN A 96 -20.61 -27.94 5.86
CA ASN A 96 -20.57 -28.80 4.67
C ASN A 96 -20.32 -30.28 5.01
N ASN A 97 -19.60 -30.54 6.11
CA ASN A 97 -19.33 -31.91 6.59
C ASN A 97 -20.36 -32.42 7.62
N GLY A 98 -21.40 -31.64 7.89
CA GLY A 98 -22.46 -32.07 8.83
C GLY A 98 -22.10 -32.02 10.30
N PHE A 99 -20.97 -31.41 10.68
CA PHE A 99 -20.56 -31.23 12.08
C PHE A 99 -21.35 -30.13 12.78
N LEU A 100 -21.86 -29.17 12.04
CA LEU A 100 -22.65 -28.03 12.52
C LEU A 100 -23.86 -27.81 11.61
N ASN A 101 -25.01 -27.55 12.22
CA ASN A 101 -26.22 -27.16 11.50
C ASN A 101 -26.50 -25.67 11.79
N ILE A 102 -25.99 -24.81 10.95
CA ILE A 102 -26.18 -23.36 11.02
C ILE A 102 -26.92 -22.92 9.77
N ASP A 103 -27.85 -21.99 9.92
CA ASP A 103 -28.51 -21.34 8.79
C ASP A 103 -27.51 -20.37 8.11
N THR A 104 -26.94 -20.83 7.00
CA THR A 104 -26.03 -20.04 6.17
C THR A 104 -26.72 -18.93 5.37
N SER A 105 -28.07 -18.93 5.34
CA SER A 105 -28.89 -17.88 4.73
C SER A 105 -29.23 -16.77 5.74
N GLY A 106 -28.96 -17.00 7.02
CA GLY A 106 -29.26 -16.07 8.10
C GLY A 106 -28.46 -14.77 8.00
N SER A 107 -29.04 -13.68 8.47
CA SER A 107 -28.43 -12.34 8.43
C SER A 107 -27.06 -12.29 9.09
N ILE A 108 -26.89 -12.94 10.24
CA ILE A 108 -25.61 -12.96 10.98
C ILE A 108 -24.50 -13.56 10.12
N TYR A 109 -24.78 -14.71 9.47
CA TYR A 109 -23.81 -15.37 8.61
C TYR A 109 -23.46 -14.51 7.39
N THR A 110 -24.48 -13.96 6.73
CA THR A 110 -24.31 -13.08 5.56
C THR A 110 -23.46 -11.85 5.88
N PHE A 111 -23.74 -11.18 7.00
CA PHE A 111 -22.94 -10.01 7.42
C PHE A 111 -21.52 -10.40 7.86
N ALA A 112 -21.34 -11.51 8.55
CA ALA A 112 -20.02 -12.01 8.91
C ALA A 112 -19.17 -12.32 7.66
N GLN A 113 -19.77 -12.93 6.64
CA GLN A 113 -19.11 -13.15 5.33
C GLN A 113 -18.74 -11.84 4.64
N LEU A 114 -19.63 -10.84 4.64
CA LEU A 114 -19.37 -9.54 4.07
C LEU A 114 -18.22 -8.83 4.79
N PHE A 115 -18.19 -8.84 6.11
CA PHE A 115 -17.13 -8.21 6.90
C PHE A 115 -15.78 -8.91 6.70
N SER A 116 -15.79 -10.25 6.60
CA SER A 116 -14.57 -11.04 6.45
C SER A 116 -13.82 -10.74 5.15
N ASN A 117 -14.49 -10.53 4.04
CA ASN A 117 -13.84 -10.35 2.75
C ASN A 117 -13.65 -8.89 2.33
N THR A 118 -14.20 -7.91 3.08
CA THR A 118 -14.23 -6.50 2.69
C THR A 118 -12.84 -5.93 2.39
N ALA A 119 -11.85 -6.16 3.26
CA ALA A 119 -10.51 -5.61 3.03
C ALA A 119 -9.83 -6.18 1.77
N TYR A 120 -10.11 -7.43 1.43
CA TYR A 120 -9.58 -8.05 0.21
C TYR A 120 -10.30 -7.56 -1.04
N THR A 121 -11.61 -7.40 -0.98
CA THR A 121 -12.41 -6.86 -2.09
C THR A 121 -11.97 -5.45 -2.45
N PHE A 122 -11.72 -4.61 -1.44
CA PHE A 122 -11.31 -3.22 -1.61
C PHE A 122 -9.80 -2.98 -1.45
N LEU A 123 -9.01 -4.04 -1.50
CA LEU A 123 -7.54 -3.98 -1.37
C LEU A 123 -6.89 -2.98 -2.36
N PRO A 124 -7.32 -2.87 -3.62
CA PRO A 124 -6.79 -1.86 -4.55
C PRO A 124 -6.89 -0.43 -4.02
N ILE A 125 -7.96 -0.09 -3.30
CA ILE A 125 -8.12 1.26 -2.71
C ILE A 125 -7.09 1.48 -1.59
N LEU A 126 -6.90 0.50 -0.72
CA LEU A 126 -5.95 0.58 0.39
C LEU A 126 -4.52 0.72 -0.11
N ILE A 127 -4.14 -0.11 -1.11
CA ILE A 127 -2.82 -0.05 -1.75
C ILE A 127 -2.62 1.29 -2.45
N ALA A 128 -3.62 1.77 -3.19
CA ALA A 128 -3.54 3.01 -3.93
C ALA A 128 -3.39 4.22 -3.00
N TYR A 129 -4.13 4.27 -1.91
CA TYR A 129 -4.00 5.31 -0.89
C TYR A 129 -2.61 5.33 -0.26
N SER A 130 -2.15 4.17 0.21
CA SER A 130 -0.83 4.04 0.84
C SER A 130 0.31 4.29 -0.14
N GLY A 131 0.21 3.75 -1.36
CA GLY A 131 1.19 3.93 -2.42
C GLY A 131 1.33 5.39 -2.86
N ALA A 132 0.21 6.12 -2.99
CA ALA A 132 0.23 7.55 -3.30
C ALA A 132 1.02 8.33 -2.24
N LYS A 133 0.80 8.05 -0.96
CA LYS A 133 1.56 8.65 0.13
C LYS A 133 3.05 8.34 0.04
N VAL A 134 3.43 7.09 -0.26
CA VAL A 134 4.84 6.67 -0.39
C VAL A 134 5.51 7.32 -1.60
N PHE A 135 4.80 7.42 -2.73
CA PHE A 135 5.31 8.07 -3.94
C PHE A 135 5.22 9.59 -3.90
N GLY A 136 4.64 10.18 -2.85
CA GLY A 136 4.53 11.62 -2.65
C GLY A 136 3.51 12.28 -3.58
N ALA A 137 2.40 11.59 -3.85
CA ALA A 137 1.18 12.08 -4.47
C ALA A 137 0.10 12.32 -3.41
N ASN A 138 -0.99 12.95 -3.78
CA ASN A 138 -2.14 13.10 -2.90
C ASN A 138 -2.79 11.73 -2.63
N PRO A 139 -2.86 11.27 -1.35
CA PRO A 139 -3.39 9.94 -1.03
C PRO A 139 -4.86 9.75 -1.43
N TYR A 140 -5.65 10.82 -1.40
CA TYR A 140 -7.07 10.75 -1.79
C TYR A 140 -7.23 10.58 -3.30
N LEU A 141 -6.38 11.23 -4.10
CA LEU A 141 -6.34 10.98 -5.55
C LEU A 141 -5.90 9.54 -5.84
N GLY A 142 -4.92 9.04 -5.08
CA GLY A 142 -4.56 7.61 -5.12
C GLY A 142 -5.76 6.71 -4.85
N ALA A 143 -6.52 6.98 -3.78
CA ALA A 143 -7.73 6.22 -3.47
C ALA A 143 -8.74 6.25 -4.62
N VAL A 144 -8.93 7.42 -5.29
CA VAL A 144 -9.81 7.53 -6.46
C VAL A 144 -9.35 6.64 -7.61
N ILE A 145 -8.04 6.56 -7.88
CA ILE A 145 -7.51 5.62 -8.88
C ILE A 145 -7.82 4.17 -8.48
N GLY A 146 -7.62 3.80 -7.21
CA GLY A 146 -8.01 2.47 -6.71
C GLY A 146 -9.51 2.18 -6.89
N MET A 147 -10.38 3.16 -6.64
CA MET A 147 -11.82 3.05 -6.86
C MET A 147 -12.18 2.88 -8.35
N ILE A 148 -11.51 3.62 -9.24
CA ILE A 148 -11.69 3.47 -10.70
C ILE A 148 -11.34 2.04 -11.13
N MET A 149 -10.26 1.47 -10.61
CA MET A 149 -9.79 0.13 -10.96
C MET A 149 -10.73 -1.00 -10.53
N ILE A 150 -11.59 -0.77 -9.55
CA ILE A 150 -12.59 -1.76 -9.08
C ILE A 150 -14.02 -1.24 -9.21
N HIS A 151 -14.22 -0.25 -10.09
CA HIS A 151 -15.53 0.37 -10.26
C HIS A 151 -16.61 -0.66 -10.64
N PRO A 152 -17.83 -0.58 -10.09
CA PRO A 152 -18.91 -1.55 -10.38
C PRO A 152 -19.30 -1.68 -11.86
N ASN A 153 -19.02 -0.65 -12.68
CA ASN A 153 -19.26 -0.72 -14.14
C ASN A 153 -18.22 -1.56 -14.88
N LEU A 154 -17.12 -1.95 -14.22
CA LEU A 154 -16.17 -2.92 -14.73
C LEU A 154 -16.64 -4.33 -14.34
N GLN A 155 -16.43 -5.31 -15.23
CA GLN A 155 -16.69 -6.70 -14.89
C GLN A 155 -15.77 -7.13 -13.72
N ASN A 156 -16.31 -7.91 -12.80
CA ASN A 156 -15.49 -8.45 -11.71
C ASN A 156 -14.44 -9.40 -12.28
N ALA A 157 -13.17 -9.21 -11.90
CA ALA A 157 -12.05 -10.03 -12.37
C ALA A 157 -12.23 -11.52 -12.08
N TRP A 158 -12.83 -11.86 -10.94
CA TRP A 158 -13.12 -13.25 -10.57
C TRP A 158 -14.18 -13.88 -11.47
N THR A 159 -15.23 -13.13 -11.81
CA THR A 159 -16.28 -13.59 -12.73
C THR A 159 -15.71 -13.82 -14.13
N VAL A 160 -14.89 -12.87 -14.62
CA VAL A 160 -14.24 -13.02 -15.92
C VAL A 160 -13.30 -14.23 -15.95
N ALA A 161 -12.58 -14.49 -14.84
CA ALA A 161 -11.70 -15.64 -14.74
C ALA A 161 -12.45 -16.99 -14.78
N THR A 162 -13.70 -17.03 -14.30
CA THR A 162 -14.53 -18.24 -14.29
C THR A 162 -15.33 -18.42 -15.57
N GLU A 163 -15.89 -17.35 -16.12
CA GLU A 163 -16.79 -17.38 -17.30
C GLU A 163 -16.06 -17.21 -18.64
N GLY A 164 -14.84 -16.65 -18.61
CA GLY A 164 -14.01 -16.45 -19.81
C GLY A 164 -14.51 -15.36 -20.77
N VAL A 165 -15.59 -14.66 -20.43
CA VAL A 165 -16.21 -13.63 -21.30
C VAL A 165 -15.77 -12.24 -20.82
N LYS A 166 -15.11 -11.49 -21.70
CA LYS A 166 -14.67 -10.12 -21.45
C LYS A 166 -15.55 -9.13 -22.23
N ALA A 167 -16.11 -8.14 -21.54
CA ALA A 167 -16.71 -6.99 -22.20
C ALA A 167 -15.62 -6.02 -22.64
N THR A 168 -15.70 -5.52 -23.86
CA THR A 168 -14.76 -4.56 -24.43
C THR A 168 -15.46 -3.27 -24.79
N GLN A 169 -14.82 -2.13 -24.56
CA GLN A 169 -15.32 -0.82 -24.96
C GLN A 169 -14.36 -0.16 -25.93
N LYS A 170 -14.89 0.26 -27.09
CA LYS A 170 -14.12 1.06 -28.05
C LYS A 170 -13.91 2.46 -27.51
N VAL A 171 -12.68 2.95 -27.54
CA VAL A 171 -12.29 4.29 -27.07
C VAL A 171 -11.66 5.12 -28.19
N TRP A 172 -11.69 6.45 -28.00
CA TRP A 172 -11.12 7.41 -28.94
C TRP A 172 -11.60 7.20 -30.38
N PHE A 173 -12.92 7.23 -30.56
CA PHE A 173 -13.56 7.07 -31.89
C PHE A 173 -13.29 5.69 -32.54
N GLY A 174 -12.96 4.67 -31.72
CA GLY A 174 -12.71 3.32 -32.22
C GLY A 174 -11.25 3.02 -32.56
N LEU A 175 -10.31 3.87 -32.11
CA LEU A 175 -8.88 3.68 -32.37
C LEU A 175 -8.36 2.38 -31.70
N TYR A 176 -8.84 2.05 -30.50
CA TYR A 176 -8.54 0.81 -29.82
C TYR A 176 -9.70 0.42 -28.88
N SER A 177 -9.63 -0.79 -28.34
CA SER A 177 -10.62 -1.31 -27.40
C SER A 177 -9.96 -1.55 -26.05
N ILE A 178 -10.67 -1.20 -24.98
CA ILE A 178 -10.27 -1.46 -23.59
C ILE A 178 -11.13 -2.61 -23.06
N ASP A 179 -10.53 -3.57 -22.40
CA ASP A 179 -11.23 -4.61 -21.66
C ASP A 179 -11.86 -3.99 -20.40
N MET A 180 -13.17 -4.10 -20.28
CA MET A 180 -13.93 -3.55 -19.14
C MET A 180 -13.88 -4.50 -17.95
N VAL A 181 -12.67 -4.86 -17.52
CA VAL A 181 -12.40 -5.79 -16.41
C VAL A 181 -11.79 -5.04 -15.23
N GLY A 182 -12.32 -5.29 -14.06
CA GLY A 182 -11.79 -4.71 -12.82
C GLY A 182 -10.54 -5.42 -12.33
N TYR A 183 -9.81 -4.76 -11.44
CA TYR A 183 -8.53 -5.22 -10.90
C TYR A 183 -8.66 -5.77 -9.48
N GLN A 184 -9.79 -6.40 -9.16
CA GLN A 184 -10.00 -7.04 -7.86
C GLN A 184 -8.91 -8.10 -7.61
N GLY A 185 -8.24 -8.02 -6.46
CA GLY A 185 -7.15 -8.92 -6.09
C GLY A 185 -5.80 -8.63 -6.77
N HIS A 186 -5.71 -7.67 -7.67
CA HIS A 186 -4.46 -7.30 -8.32
C HIS A 186 -3.70 -6.23 -7.53
N VAL A 187 -2.43 -6.48 -7.26
CA VAL A 187 -1.56 -5.60 -6.46
C VAL A 187 -0.64 -4.78 -7.35
N ILE A 188 0.08 -5.43 -8.25
CA ILE A 188 1.13 -4.80 -9.07
C ILE A 188 0.60 -3.70 -9.97
N PRO A 189 -0.51 -3.91 -10.73
CA PRO A 189 -1.10 -2.86 -11.55
C PRO A 189 -1.48 -1.61 -10.76
N VAL A 190 -2.01 -1.79 -9.54
CA VAL A 190 -2.39 -0.67 -8.66
C VAL A 190 -1.17 0.16 -8.24
N ILE A 191 -0.07 -0.49 -7.86
CA ILE A 191 1.17 0.21 -7.49
C ILE A 191 1.73 1.00 -8.67
N ILE A 192 1.72 0.41 -9.87
CA ILE A 192 2.17 1.08 -11.10
C ILE A 192 1.27 2.28 -11.42
N ALA A 193 -0.05 2.11 -11.35
CA ALA A 193 -1.02 3.17 -11.59
C ALA A 193 -0.78 4.38 -10.68
N VAL A 194 -0.58 4.14 -9.40
CA VAL A 194 -0.37 5.21 -8.42
C VAL A 194 1.01 5.83 -8.55
N TRP A 195 2.02 5.07 -8.96
CA TRP A 195 3.32 5.64 -9.31
C TRP A 195 3.21 6.59 -10.51
N VAL A 196 2.46 6.20 -11.55
CA VAL A 196 2.15 7.06 -12.72
C VAL A 196 1.40 8.32 -12.27
N LEU A 197 0.37 8.18 -11.43
CA LEU A 197 -0.34 9.31 -10.82
C LEU A 197 0.64 10.30 -10.19
N ALA A 198 1.54 9.80 -9.36
CA ALA A 198 2.53 10.64 -8.68
C ALA A 198 3.46 11.38 -9.63
N GLN A 199 3.85 10.77 -10.77
CA GLN A 199 4.66 11.43 -11.76
C GLN A 199 3.89 12.55 -12.49
N ILE A 200 2.62 12.31 -12.81
CA ILE A 200 1.75 13.28 -13.48
C ILE A 200 1.46 14.46 -12.56
N GLU A 201 1.00 14.20 -11.34
CA GLU A 201 0.65 15.21 -10.35
C GLU A 201 1.84 16.13 -10.05
N LYS A 202 3.03 15.57 -9.79
CA LYS A 202 4.25 16.35 -9.52
C LYS A 202 4.69 17.22 -10.70
N ARG A 203 4.43 16.80 -11.93
CA ARG A 203 4.74 17.61 -13.11
C ARG A 203 3.72 18.73 -13.29
N LEU A 204 2.44 18.43 -13.08
CA LEU A 204 1.37 19.41 -13.22
C LEU A 204 1.51 20.54 -12.20
N HIS A 205 1.81 20.26 -10.94
CA HIS A 205 2.11 21.29 -9.93
C HIS A 205 3.24 22.26 -10.31
N LYS A 206 4.12 21.87 -11.23
CA LYS A 206 5.21 22.76 -11.71
C LYS A 206 4.80 23.60 -12.92
N ILE A 207 3.78 23.18 -13.66
CA ILE A 207 3.38 23.79 -14.95
C ILE A 207 2.12 24.63 -14.77
N VAL A 208 1.20 24.17 -13.92
CA VAL A 208 -0.11 24.82 -13.71
C VAL A 208 0.07 26.04 -12.80
N PRO A 209 -0.43 27.22 -13.19
CA PRO A 209 -0.43 28.40 -12.31
C PRO A 209 -1.18 28.15 -11.02
N ALA A 210 -0.70 28.68 -9.89
CA ALA A 210 -1.24 28.47 -8.54
C ALA A 210 -2.76 28.72 -8.43
N MET A 211 -3.30 29.68 -9.20
CA MET A 211 -4.74 29.99 -9.23
C MET A 211 -5.57 28.77 -9.73
N PHE A 212 -5.06 27.98 -10.65
CA PHE A 212 -5.77 26.84 -11.25
C PHE A 212 -5.33 25.49 -10.71
N ASP A 213 -4.24 25.44 -9.96
CA ASP A 213 -3.61 24.21 -9.51
C ASP A 213 -4.54 23.35 -8.64
N LEU A 214 -5.39 24.01 -7.83
CA LEU A 214 -6.28 23.31 -6.90
C LEU A 214 -7.30 22.38 -7.59
N PHE A 215 -7.70 22.68 -8.83
CA PHE A 215 -8.71 21.86 -9.54
C PHE A 215 -8.19 21.27 -10.86
N VAL A 216 -7.31 21.93 -11.58
CA VAL A 216 -6.76 21.40 -12.85
C VAL A 216 -5.84 20.22 -12.60
N THR A 217 -4.94 20.34 -11.61
CA THR A 217 -3.99 19.26 -11.31
C THR A 217 -4.69 17.97 -10.88
N PRO A 218 -5.62 17.95 -9.90
CA PRO A 218 -6.34 16.73 -9.56
C PRO A 218 -7.17 16.14 -10.71
N LEU A 219 -7.89 17.02 -11.44
CA LEU A 219 -8.74 16.58 -12.55
C LEU A 219 -7.92 15.91 -13.65
N VAL A 220 -6.86 16.56 -14.13
CA VAL A 220 -6.01 16.03 -15.20
C VAL A 220 -5.25 14.79 -14.72
N SER A 221 -4.72 14.81 -13.50
CA SER A 221 -4.00 13.67 -12.94
C SER A 221 -4.86 12.41 -12.86
N VAL A 222 -6.08 12.52 -12.34
CA VAL A 222 -7.01 11.37 -12.23
C VAL A 222 -7.46 10.91 -13.60
N PHE A 223 -7.85 11.84 -14.49
CA PHE A 223 -8.33 11.51 -15.82
C PHE A 223 -7.27 10.79 -16.65
N VAL A 224 -6.07 11.36 -16.75
CA VAL A 224 -4.98 10.77 -17.55
C VAL A 224 -4.52 9.44 -16.95
N THR A 225 -4.35 9.38 -15.63
CA THR A 225 -3.94 8.13 -14.95
C THR A 225 -5.01 7.05 -15.09
N GLY A 226 -6.28 7.39 -14.92
CA GLY A 226 -7.39 6.45 -15.07
C GLY A 226 -7.43 5.83 -16.46
N TYR A 227 -7.32 6.66 -17.51
CA TYR A 227 -7.24 6.16 -18.89
C TYR A 227 -6.01 5.29 -19.14
N LEU A 228 -4.82 5.73 -18.71
CA LEU A 228 -3.59 4.95 -18.89
C LEU A 228 -3.70 3.59 -18.18
N THR A 229 -4.22 3.58 -16.96
CA THR A 229 -4.35 2.36 -16.17
C THR A 229 -5.26 1.35 -16.84
N LEU A 230 -6.44 1.78 -17.32
CA LEU A 230 -7.39 0.90 -17.99
C LEU A 230 -6.96 0.52 -19.42
N SER A 231 -6.05 1.28 -20.05
CA SER A 231 -5.57 1.02 -21.42
C SER A 231 -4.38 0.06 -21.48
N ILE A 232 -3.62 -0.11 -20.39
CA ILE A 232 -2.40 -0.94 -20.38
C ILE A 232 -2.73 -2.43 -20.12
N THR A 233 -3.96 -2.73 -19.82
CA THR A 233 -4.44 -4.10 -19.60
C THR A 233 -4.98 -4.71 -20.84
#